data_d4a8e538330aa0b8db8372886ff6e11b
#
_entry.id   d4a8e538330aa0b8db8372886ff6e11b
#
_cell.length_a   1.000
_cell.length_b   1.000
_cell.length_c   1.000
_cell.angle_alpha   90.00
_cell.angle_beta   90.00
_cell.angle_gamma   90.00
#
_symmetry.space_group_name_H-M   'P 1'
#
loop_
_entity.id
_entity.type
_entity.pdbx_description
1 polymer ?
#
loop_
_entity_poly.entity_id
_entity_poly.type
_entity_poly.pdbx_seq_one_letter_code
_entity_poly.pdbx_strand_id
1 'polypeptide(L)'
;MAIISGFLLNSCNSDDDNVDPDGPQPEGDFTEGFFILNEGSFGNNNSAVTYVSNDFSTNETEIFFKANDESLGDTGQSITFDDDYAYIIANASNLINVVNRYTFELVGQVDSGLVSPRYAVVENDKMYVTNQGAYEDAEATEFDDFVAIIDLETLEVEKTIETNTILEYIEEEDGLIYVQNAAFGSGNGITVIDSNSDEIIETLDTEDNLVSFEIENEVLYALSAAKLEKIDLISGQVTSQISIDGGSASNLQIEDGMIYYTIGTKVYKLSLNDEEAPTEPILEYSSSSTYGGMYGFKVEDNYIYTAEAPSFTENGTIRIYDLNGNLTTEFDS
;
A
#
# COMPACT_ATOMS: atom_id res chain seq x y z
N MET A 1 -1.97 -0.59 -18.65
CA MET A 1 -2.51 -1.34 -17.50
C MET A 1 -2.73 -0.31 -16.41
N ALA A 2 -3.95 -0.07 -16.02
CA ALA A 2 -4.17 0.70 -14.81
C ALA A 2 -4.08 -0.28 -13.65
N ILE A 3 -2.97 -0.31 -12.96
CA ILE A 3 -2.82 -0.93 -11.67
C ILE A 3 -3.14 0.17 -10.65
N ILE A 4 -4.07 -0.08 -9.80
CA ILE A 4 -4.29 0.75 -8.63
C ILE A 4 -3.57 0.05 -7.50
N SER A 5 -2.31 0.40 -7.31
CA SER A 5 -1.62 0.14 -6.07
C SER A 5 -1.69 1.42 -5.24
N GLY A 6 -2.45 1.35 -4.17
CA GLY A 6 -2.54 2.44 -3.21
C GLY A 6 -3.74 3.35 -3.43
N PHE A 7 -4.88 2.96 -2.89
CA PHE A 7 -5.83 3.94 -2.38
C PHE A 7 -5.19 4.51 -1.12
N LEU A 8 -4.78 5.75 -1.16
CA LEU A 8 -4.47 6.49 0.04
C LEU A 8 -5.51 7.56 0.14
N LEU A 9 -6.49 7.32 0.97
CA LEU A 9 -7.43 8.33 1.37
C LEU A 9 -6.66 9.36 2.18
N ASN A 10 -6.92 10.61 1.93
CA ASN A 10 -6.50 11.67 2.79
C ASN A 10 -7.40 11.65 4.04
N SER A 11 -7.29 10.58 4.83
CA SER A 11 -7.73 10.66 6.21
C SER A 11 -6.74 11.59 6.91
N CYS A 12 -7.23 12.72 7.39
CA CYS A 12 -6.56 13.51 8.41
C CYS A 12 -6.63 12.71 9.73
N ASN A 13 -5.97 11.58 9.77
CA ASN A 13 -5.69 10.84 10.99
C ASN A 13 -4.27 10.32 10.91
N SER A 14 -3.31 11.24 10.95
CA SER A 14 -2.14 10.99 11.78
C SER A 14 -2.65 11.02 13.21
N ASP A 15 -2.21 10.14 14.09
CA ASP A 15 -2.48 10.12 15.52
C ASP A 15 -2.02 11.40 16.27
N ASP A 16 -1.84 12.49 15.57
CA ASP A 16 -1.66 13.82 16.13
C ASP A 16 -3.03 14.46 16.42
N ASP A 17 -3.61 14.11 17.59
CA ASP A 17 -4.81 14.71 18.19
C ASP A 17 -4.73 16.24 18.41
N ASN A 18 -3.84 16.95 17.72
CA ASN A 18 -3.58 18.37 17.84
C ASN A 18 -3.85 19.21 16.60
N VAL A 19 -4.66 18.75 15.66
CA VAL A 19 -5.12 19.65 14.58
C VAL A 19 -6.01 20.70 15.23
N ASP A 20 -5.49 21.94 15.34
CA ASP A 20 -6.28 23.09 15.76
C ASP A 20 -7.39 23.31 14.71
N PRO A 21 -8.67 23.02 15.02
CA PRO A 21 -9.75 23.17 14.04
C PRO A 21 -9.95 24.63 13.60
N ASP A 22 -9.34 25.58 14.31
CA ASP A 22 -9.32 27.01 13.98
C ASP A 22 -7.96 27.46 13.35
N GLY A 23 -7.03 26.49 13.09
CA GLY A 23 -5.77 26.75 12.42
C GLY A 23 -5.94 27.10 10.93
N PRO A 24 -4.86 27.60 10.26
CA PRO A 24 -4.91 27.84 8.82
C PRO A 24 -5.14 26.50 8.11
N GLN A 25 -6.20 26.44 7.33
CA GLN A 25 -6.49 25.25 6.51
C GLN A 25 -5.46 25.17 5.37
N PRO A 26 -5.07 23.94 4.95
CA PRO A 26 -4.17 23.79 3.82
C PRO A 26 -4.76 24.42 2.55
N GLU A 27 -3.92 25.10 1.77
CA GLU A 27 -4.32 25.72 0.51
C GLU A 27 -3.96 24.81 -0.66
N GLY A 28 -4.93 24.48 -1.51
CA GLY A 28 -4.74 23.68 -2.72
C GLY A 28 -6.04 23.13 -3.26
N ASP A 29 -5.98 22.55 -4.45
CA ASP A 29 -7.14 22.00 -5.14
C ASP A 29 -7.52 20.59 -4.64
N PHE A 30 -6.61 19.91 -3.88
CA PHE A 30 -6.73 18.50 -3.49
C PHE A 30 -6.80 18.34 -1.97
N THR A 31 -7.58 19.16 -1.28
CA THR A 31 -7.67 19.17 0.19
C THR A 31 -8.70 18.20 0.77
N GLU A 32 -9.72 17.83 -0.01
CA GLU A 32 -10.82 16.97 0.46
C GLU A 32 -11.14 15.88 -0.57
N GLY A 33 -10.45 14.75 -0.48
CA GLY A 33 -10.61 13.66 -1.43
C GLY A 33 -9.56 12.59 -1.25
N PHE A 34 -9.45 11.73 -2.24
CA PHE A 34 -8.45 10.67 -2.27
C PHE A 34 -7.78 10.57 -3.65
N PHE A 35 -6.67 9.89 -3.67
CA PHE A 35 -5.88 9.69 -4.87
C PHE A 35 -5.92 8.24 -5.33
N ILE A 36 -5.92 8.06 -6.65
CA ILE A 36 -5.80 6.77 -7.31
C ILE A 36 -4.51 6.81 -8.13
N LEU A 37 -3.55 5.96 -7.76
CA LEU A 37 -2.35 5.78 -8.55
C LEU A 37 -2.60 4.78 -9.67
N ASN A 38 -2.42 5.23 -10.90
CA ASN A 38 -2.48 4.39 -12.09
C ASN A 38 -1.06 3.98 -12.48
N GLU A 39 -0.78 2.67 -12.43
CA GLU A 39 0.54 2.13 -12.76
C GLU A 39 1.01 2.53 -14.18
N GLY A 40 0.08 2.63 -15.10
CA GLY A 40 0.38 2.78 -16.51
C GLY A 40 0.71 1.43 -17.18
N SER A 41 1.35 1.50 -18.32
CA SER A 41 1.79 0.31 -19.06
C SER A 41 3.30 0.22 -19.02
N PHE A 42 3.84 -0.87 -18.53
CA PHE A 42 5.29 -1.10 -18.43
C PHE A 42 6.04 -0.75 -19.71
N GLY A 43 7.09 0.04 -19.60
CA GLY A 43 7.91 0.54 -20.69
C GLY A 43 7.35 1.77 -21.42
N ASN A 44 6.22 2.34 -21.00
CA ASN A 44 5.59 3.49 -21.65
C ASN A 44 5.69 4.80 -20.88
N ASN A 45 6.21 4.80 -19.66
CA ASN A 45 6.41 5.99 -18.84
C ASN A 45 5.12 6.86 -18.71
N ASN A 46 3.99 6.18 -18.49
CA ASN A 46 2.67 6.79 -18.50
C ASN A 46 1.85 6.52 -17.22
N SER A 47 2.55 6.36 -16.09
CA SER A 47 1.90 6.35 -14.79
C SER A 47 1.22 7.68 -14.52
N ALA A 48 0.12 7.67 -13.81
CA ALA A 48 -0.66 8.86 -13.53
C ALA A 48 -1.35 8.79 -12.17
N VAL A 49 -1.69 9.94 -11.61
CA VAL A 49 -2.53 10.04 -10.42
C VAL A 49 -3.84 10.70 -10.78
N THR A 50 -4.92 10.13 -10.30
CA THR A 50 -6.29 10.65 -10.40
C THR A 50 -6.72 11.09 -9.01
N TYR A 51 -7.25 12.31 -8.89
CA TYR A 51 -7.91 12.80 -7.68
C TYR A 51 -9.42 12.62 -7.78
N VAL A 52 -10.03 12.22 -6.68
CA VAL A 52 -11.49 12.12 -6.54
C VAL A 52 -11.92 12.81 -5.26
N SER A 53 -12.91 13.71 -5.34
CA SER A 53 -13.45 14.41 -4.16
C SER A 53 -14.23 13.45 -3.25
N ASN A 54 -14.32 13.75 -1.95
CA ASN A 54 -15.02 12.93 -0.95
C ASN A 54 -16.51 12.72 -1.27
N ASP A 55 -17.15 13.63 -1.99
CA ASP A 55 -18.55 13.48 -2.44
C ASP A 55 -18.68 12.76 -3.79
N PHE A 56 -17.54 12.28 -4.35
CA PHE A 56 -17.42 11.60 -5.64
C PHE A 56 -17.92 12.41 -6.85
N SER A 57 -18.14 13.71 -6.70
CA SER A 57 -18.65 14.57 -7.78
C SER A 57 -17.56 15.06 -8.74
N THR A 58 -16.31 15.06 -8.29
CA THR A 58 -15.13 15.46 -9.07
C THR A 58 -14.21 14.27 -9.25
N ASN A 59 -13.77 14.06 -10.49
CA ASN A 59 -12.76 13.08 -10.86
C ASN A 59 -11.78 13.80 -11.80
N GLU A 60 -10.55 14.02 -11.36
CA GLU A 60 -9.53 14.70 -12.13
C GLU A 60 -8.32 13.80 -12.36
N THR A 61 -8.10 13.39 -13.60
CA THR A 61 -7.02 12.51 -14.02
C THR A 61 -5.72 13.26 -14.30
N GLU A 62 -4.58 12.56 -14.26
CA GLU A 62 -3.26 13.06 -14.64
C GLU A 62 -2.85 14.34 -13.87
N ILE A 63 -3.21 14.44 -12.58
CA ILE A 63 -3.00 15.65 -11.79
C ILE A 63 -1.51 16.00 -11.64
N PHE A 64 -0.61 15.01 -11.58
CA PHE A 64 0.83 15.24 -11.54
C PHE A 64 1.32 15.90 -12.84
N PHE A 65 0.92 15.38 -14.00
CA PHE A 65 1.30 15.96 -15.29
C PHE A 65 0.74 17.38 -15.46
N LYS A 66 -0.49 17.59 -15.03
CA LYS A 66 -1.13 18.91 -15.12
C LYS A 66 -0.43 19.98 -14.25
N ALA A 67 0.02 19.59 -13.07
CA ALA A 67 0.72 20.50 -12.16
C ALA A 67 2.15 20.81 -12.63
N ASN A 68 2.86 19.84 -13.25
CA ASN A 68 4.31 19.91 -13.46
C ASN A 68 4.75 19.92 -14.92
N ASP A 69 3.88 19.62 -15.89
CA ASP A 69 4.22 19.41 -17.31
C ASP A 69 5.33 18.34 -17.52
N GLU A 70 5.38 17.37 -16.60
CA GLU A 70 6.36 16.28 -16.56
C GLU A 70 5.67 14.94 -16.35
N SER A 71 6.31 13.83 -16.81
CA SER A 71 5.83 12.48 -16.57
C SER A 71 6.14 12.03 -15.14
N LEU A 72 5.19 11.35 -14.50
CA LEU A 72 5.36 10.73 -13.19
C LEU A 72 6.46 9.64 -13.20
N GLY A 73 6.60 8.93 -14.30
CA GLY A 73 7.50 7.81 -14.45
C GLY A 73 6.79 6.56 -14.99
N ASP A 74 7.50 5.45 -14.99
CA ASP A 74 7.03 4.14 -15.43
C ASP A 74 6.72 3.25 -14.22
N THR A 75 5.57 2.61 -14.27
CA THR A 75 5.09 1.69 -13.24
C THR A 75 4.92 2.40 -11.88
N GLY A 76 3.87 3.21 -11.76
CA GLY A 76 3.46 3.81 -10.48
C GLY A 76 3.09 2.73 -9.48
N GLN A 77 3.86 2.59 -8.39
CA GLN A 77 3.78 1.47 -7.48
C GLN A 77 3.00 1.78 -6.20
N SER A 78 3.34 2.87 -5.54
CA SER A 78 2.72 3.28 -4.28
C SER A 78 2.81 4.78 -4.08
N ILE A 79 1.96 5.29 -3.19
CA ILE A 79 2.02 6.65 -2.66
C ILE A 79 2.05 6.55 -1.14
N THR A 80 2.96 7.28 -0.51
CA THR A 80 3.04 7.44 0.94
C THR A 80 2.86 8.92 1.26
N PHE A 81 2.23 9.25 2.38
CA PHE A 81 2.01 10.62 2.82
C PHE A 81 2.73 10.86 4.14
N ASP A 82 3.20 12.10 4.29
CA ASP A 82 3.72 12.63 5.53
C ASP A 82 3.55 14.14 5.54
N ASP A 83 2.95 14.69 6.59
CA ASP A 83 2.64 16.10 6.73
C ASP A 83 2.03 16.70 5.44
N ASP A 84 2.76 17.65 4.83
CA ASP A 84 2.36 18.38 3.62
C ASP A 84 2.79 17.70 2.31
N TYR A 85 3.40 16.50 2.37
CA TYR A 85 4.01 15.86 1.21
C TYR A 85 3.35 14.52 0.85
N ALA A 86 3.43 14.20 -0.43
CA ALA A 86 3.18 12.87 -0.94
C ALA A 86 4.42 12.35 -1.70
N TYR A 87 4.79 11.11 -1.43
CA TYR A 87 5.94 10.42 -2.01
C TYR A 87 5.43 9.35 -2.97
N ILE A 88 5.64 9.55 -4.26
CA ILE A 88 5.06 8.69 -5.31
C ILE A 88 6.18 7.85 -5.92
N ILE A 89 6.11 6.54 -5.70
CA ILE A 89 7.09 5.59 -6.20
C ILE A 89 6.76 5.19 -7.63
N ALA A 90 7.70 5.43 -8.56
CA ALA A 90 7.69 4.94 -9.93
C ALA A 90 8.72 3.80 -10.06
N ASN A 91 8.27 2.56 -9.85
CA ASN A 91 9.10 1.37 -9.69
C ASN A 91 10.08 1.14 -10.83
N ALA A 92 9.59 1.04 -12.08
CA ALA A 92 10.44 0.76 -13.23
C ALA A 92 11.34 1.95 -13.63
N SER A 93 11.06 3.16 -13.11
CA SER A 93 11.92 4.33 -13.28
C SER A 93 12.99 4.43 -12.20
N ASN A 94 12.94 3.61 -11.14
CA ASN A 94 13.79 3.75 -9.95
C ASN A 94 13.74 5.18 -9.37
N LEU A 95 12.52 5.71 -9.22
CA LEU A 95 12.29 7.12 -8.95
C LEU A 95 11.22 7.28 -7.87
N ILE A 96 11.41 8.24 -6.97
CA ILE A 96 10.37 8.72 -6.07
C ILE A 96 10.17 10.21 -6.33
N ASN A 97 8.95 10.60 -6.70
CA ASN A 97 8.57 12.00 -6.81
C ASN A 97 8.03 12.48 -5.48
N VAL A 98 8.55 13.60 -4.99
CA VAL A 98 8.07 14.27 -3.78
C VAL A 98 7.24 15.47 -4.21
N VAL A 99 5.97 15.49 -3.88
CA VAL A 99 5.05 16.58 -4.25
C VAL A 99 4.40 17.18 -3.00
N ASN A 100 3.98 18.43 -3.07
CA ASN A 100 3.05 18.96 -2.10
C ASN A 100 1.70 18.23 -2.28
N ARG A 101 1.17 17.60 -1.21
CA ARG A 101 -0.03 16.74 -1.32
C ARG A 101 -1.31 17.48 -1.69
N TYR A 102 -1.36 18.81 -1.47
CA TYR A 102 -2.54 19.64 -1.71
C TYR A 102 -2.56 20.32 -3.08
N THR A 103 -1.39 20.55 -3.69
CA THR A 103 -1.26 21.17 -5.02
C THR A 103 -0.73 20.22 -6.09
N PHE A 104 -0.13 19.13 -5.69
CA PHE A 104 0.62 18.17 -6.53
C PHE A 104 1.80 18.79 -7.29
N GLU A 105 2.24 19.98 -6.87
CA GLU A 105 3.48 20.58 -7.39
C GLU A 105 4.70 19.81 -6.91
N LEU A 106 5.61 19.50 -7.83
CA LEU A 106 6.85 18.78 -7.57
C LEU A 106 7.79 19.60 -6.68
N VAL A 107 8.20 19.03 -5.56
CA VAL A 107 9.12 19.66 -4.59
C VAL A 107 10.53 19.10 -4.78
N GLY A 108 10.68 17.82 -5.07
CA GLY A 108 11.96 17.16 -5.25
C GLY A 108 11.80 15.74 -5.75
N GLN A 109 12.94 15.05 -5.92
CA GLN A 109 12.96 13.67 -6.39
C GLN A 109 14.11 12.91 -5.74
N VAL A 110 13.89 11.61 -5.48
CA VAL A 110 14.96 10.65 -5.20
C VAL A 110 15.17 9.84 -6.47
N ASP A 111 16.30 10.05 -7.16
CA ASP A 111 16.59 9.48 -8.48
C ASP A 111 17.86 8.61 -8.51
N SER A 112 18.41 8.31 -7.33
CA SER A 112 19.63 7.52 -7.20
C SER A 112 19.60 6.65 -5.95
N GLY A 113 20.31 5.51 -5.98
CA GLY A 113 20.39 4.58 -4.85
C GLY A 113 19.19 3.65 -4.69
N LEU A 114 18.24 3.66 -5.63
CA LEU A 114 17.06 2.81 -5.67
C LEU A 114 17.16 1.76 -6.77
N VAL A 115 16.62 0.57 -6.53
CA VAL A 115 16.49 -0.49 -7.53
C VAL A 115 15.12 -1.17 -7.35
N SER A 116 14.24 -1.01 -8.31
CA SER A 116 12.87 -1.53 -8.25
C SER A 116 12.15 -1.21 -6.93
N PRO A 117 12.08 0.08 -6.49
CA PRO A 117 11.45 0.46 -5.23
C PRO A 117 9.96 0.11 -5.21
N ARG A 118 9.46 -0.34 -4.06
CA ARG A 118 8.09 -0.86 -3.92
C ARG A 118 7.19 0.00 -3.04
N TYR A 119 7.40 -0.02 -1.75
CA TYR A 119 6.59 0.67 -0.75
C TYR A 119 7.48 1.46 0.19
N ALA A 120 6.91 2.49 0.81
CA ALA A 120 7.63 3.35 1.72
C ALA A 120 6.80 3.69 2.96
N VAL A 121 7.49 3.95 4.06
CA VAL A 121 6.94 4.60 5.25
C VAL A 121 7.90 5.71 5.68
N VAL A 122 7.37 6.69 6.40
CA VAL A 122 8.15 7.81 6.95
C VAL A 122 8.18 7.71 8.47
N GLU A 123 9.36 7.85 9.05
CA GLU A 123 9.56 7.88 10.50
C GLU A 123 10.84 8.68 10.84
N ASN A 124 10.78 9.58 11.81
CA ASN A 124 11.91 10.38 12.29
C ASN A 124 12.66 11.16 11.19
N ASP A 125 11.96 11.89 10.35
CA ASP A 125 12.54 12.65 9.21
C ASP A 125 13.25 11.78 8.16
N LYS A 126 13.00 10.48 8.16
CA LYS A 126 13.53 9.49 7.22
C LYS A 126 12.43 8.75 6.51
N MET A 127 12.69 8.36 5.27
CA MET A 127 11.81 7.45 4.54
C MET A 127 12.52 6.10 4.36
N TYR A 128 11.82 5.03 4.75
CA TYR A 128 12.24 3.63 4.58
C TYR A 128 11.54 3.06 3.36
N VAL A 129 12.31 2.60 2.37
CA VAL A 129 11.76 2.14 1.09
C VAL A 129 12.21 0.72 0.80
N THR A 130 11.27 -0.19 0.57
CA THR A 130 11.59 -1.54 0.09
C THR A 130 12.03 -1.51 -1.36
N ASN A 131 13.11 -2.20 -1.68
CA ASN A 131 13.67 -2.34 -3.03
C ASN A 131 13.87 -3.81 -3.35
N GLN A 132 13.35 -4.27 -4.49
CA GLN A 132 13.44 -5.67 -4.91
C GLN A 132 14.73 -6.03 -5.65
N GLY A 133 15.70 -5.10 -5.70
CA GLY A 133 16.97 -5.36 -6.35
C GLY A 133 16.83 -5.70 -7.83
N ALA A 134 17.78 -6.47 -8.35
CA ALA A 134 17.70 -6.97 -9.74
C ALA A 134 16.66 -8.10 -9.81
N TYR A 135 15.90 -8.14 -10.93
CA TYR A 135 14.94 -9.22 -11.13
C TYR A 135 15.64 -10.59 -11.10
N GLU A 136 15.19 -11.44 -10.21
CA GLU A 136 15.69 -12.79 -10.04
C GLU A 136 14.70 -13.81 -10.62
N ASP A 137 15.21 -14.97 -11.01
CA ASP A 137 14.32 -16.04 -11.48
C ASP A 137 13.63 -16.75 -10.28
N ALA A 138 12.56 -17.48 -10.55
CA ALA A 138 11.77 -18.17 -9.54
C ALA A 138 12.54 -19.28 -8.79
N GLU A 139 13.77 -19.57 -9.15
CA GLU A 139 14.65 -20.55 -8.51
C GLU A 139 15.79 -19.88 -7.72
N ALA A 140 15.79 -18.53 -7.62
CA ALA A 140 16.78 -17.80 -6.84
C ALA A 140 16.75 -18.22 -5.36
N THR A 141 17.91 -18.42 -4.81
CA THR A 141 18.10 -18.77 -3.38
C THR A 141 18.82 -17.69 -2.60
N GLU A 142 19.26 -16.66 -3.30
CA GLU A 142 19.91 -15.47 -2.73
C GLU A 142 19.21 -14.25 -3.33
N PHE A 143 18.85 -13.30 -2.51
CA PHE A 143 18.15 -12.06 -2.88
C PHE A 143 19.05 -10.87 -2.61
N ASP A 144 19.06 -9.91 -3.50
CA ASP A 144 19.74 -8.62 -3.36
C ASP A 144 18.78 -7.48 -2.97
N ASP A 145 17.62 -7.86 -2.43
CA ASP A 145 16.61 -6.93 -1.92
C ASP A 145 17.12 -6.21 -0.67
N PHE A 146 16.75 -4.96 -0.55
CA PHE A 146 17.18 -4.12 0.56
C PHE A 146 16.12 -3.08 0.93
N VAL A 147 16.23 -2.55 2.14
CA VAL A 147 15.53 -1.34 2.56
C VAL A 147 16.47 -0.15 2.38
N ALA A 148 16.09 0.82 1.54
CA ALA A 148 16.80 2.09 1.44
C ALA A 148 16.27 3.05 2.51
N ILE A 149 17.18 3.76 3.18
CA ILE A 149 16.89 4.83 4.13
C ILE A 149 17.25 6.14 3.47
N ILE A 150 16.28 7.02 3.33
CA ILE A 150 16.39 8.30 2.65
C ILE A 150 16.22 9.42 3.67
N ASP A 151 17.15 10.35 3.70
CA ASP A 151 17.06 11.58 4.47
C ASP A 151 16.08 12.54 3.74
N LEU A 152 15.01 12.96 4.42
CA LEU A 152 13.94 13.78 3.81
C LEU A 152 14.31 15.25 3.62
N GLU A 153 15.37 15.76 4.29
CA GLU A 153 15.87 17.11 4.06
C GLU A 153 16.67 17.19 2.75
N THR A 154 17.49 16.17 2.48
CA THR A 154 18.38 16.13 1.31
C THR A 154 17.84 15.35 0.13
N LEU A 155 16.88 14.46 0.34
CA LEU A 155 16.34 13.49 -0.63
C LEU A 155 17.43 12.53 -1.18
N GLU A 156 18.43 12.22 -0.36
CA GLU A 156 19.50 11.30 -0.71
C GLU A 156 19.39 9.99 0.08
N VAL A 157 19.70 8.86 -0.55
CA VAL A 157 19.82 7.57 0.15
C VAL A 157 21.07 7.63 1.02
N GLU A 158 20.90 7.61 2.35
CA GLU A 158 22.00 7.67 3.30
C GLU A 158 22.51 6.29 3.75
N LYS A 159 21.65 5.27 3.69
CA LYS A 159 21.97 3.90 4.13
C LYS A 159 21.11 2.88 3.41
N THR A 160 21.61 1.67 3.27
CA THR A 160 20.84 0.49 2.86
C THR A 160 20.95 -0.61 3.91
N ILE A 161 19.85 -1.36 4.09
CA ILE A 161 19.80 -2.53 4.97
C ILE A 161 19.51 -3.75 4.09
N GLU A 162 20.52 -4.61 3.93
CA GLU A 162 20.41 -5.87 3.20
C GLU A 162 19.63 -6.88 4.05
N THR A 163 18.61 -7.51 3.47
CA THR A 163 17.74 -8.46 4.17
C THR A 163 17.98 -9.91 3.77
N ASN A 164 18.57 -10.15 2.59
CA ASN A 164 18.80 -11.47 1.99
C ASN A 164 17.50 -12.29 1.80
N THR A 165 16.38 -11.61 1.64
CA THR A 165 15.06 -12.19 1.40
C THR A 165 14.27 -11.29 0.47
N ILE A 166 13.27 -11.84 -0.22
CA ILE A 166 12.39 -11.03 -1.07
C ILE A 166 11.59 -10.05 -0.22
N LEU A 167 11.48 -8.79 -0.67
CA LEU A 167 10.75 -7.74 0.03
C LEU A 167 9.54 -7.26 -0.75
N GLU A 168 8.50 -6.84 -0.02
CA GLU A 168 7.31 -6.23 -0.63
C GLU A 168 6.80 -5.07 0.23
N TYR A 169 5.75 -5.26 0.99
CA TYR A 169 5.07 -4.24 1.77
C TYR A 169 5.86 -3.83 3.03
N ILE A 170 5.59 -2.64 3.52
CA ILE A 170 6.25 -2.04 4.69
C ILE A 170 5.24 -1.22 5.48
N GLU A 171 5.32 -1.28 6.80
CA GLU A 171 4.46 -0.56 7.74
C GLU A 171 5.29 -0.04 8.91
N GLU A 172 4.89 1.05 9.53
CA GLU A 172 5.53 1.65 10.71
C GLU A 172 4.56 1.61 11.87
N GLU A 173 5.04 1.24 13.05
CA GLU A 173 4.29 1.28 14.31
C GLU A 173 5.25 1.52 15.46
N ASP A 174 5.02 2.58 16.25
CA ASP A 174 5.79 2.91 17.47
C ASP A 174 7.33 3.01 17.27
N GLY A 175 7.77 3.57 16.14
CA GLY A 175 9.20 3.72 15.81
C GLY A 175 9.86 2.43 15.33
N LEU A 176 9.09 1.40 15.03
CA LEU A 176 9.54 0.14 14.45
C LEU A 176 9.01 0.00 13.02
N ILE A 177 9.89 -0.40 12.12
CA ILE A 177 9.57 -0.60 10.71
C ILE A 177 9.42 -2.09 10.44
N TYR A 178 8.24 -2.50 10.00
CA TYR A 178 7.88 -3.88 9.72
C TYR A 178 7.91 -4.12 8.21
N VAL A 179 8.73 -5.04 7.75
CA VAL A 179 8.97 -5.28 6.33
C VAL A 179 8.56 -6.70 5.96
N GLN A 180 7.65 -6.84 5.01
CA GLN A 180 7.18 -8.12 4.51
C GLN A 180 8.28 -8.85 3.74
N ASN A 181 8.65 -10.05 4.20
CA ASN A 181 9.63 -10.93 3.56
C ASN A 181 8.95 -11.92 2.61
N ALA A 182 8.04 -11.43 1.79
CA ALA A 182 7.27 -12.27 0.87
C ALA A 182 6.72 -11.43 -0.29
N ALA A 183 6.79 -11.97 -1.49
CA ALA A 183 6.17 -11.40 -2.67
C ALA A 183 5.83 -12.51 -3.69
N PHE A 184 4.92 -12.22 -4.61
CA PHE A 184 4.57 -13.07 -5.76
C PHE A 184 4.23 -14.52 -5.43
N GLY A 185 3.67 -14.77 -4.23
CA GLY A 185 3.26 -16.10 -3.77
C GLY A 185 4.39 -16.95 -3.20
N SER A 186 5.47 -16.33 -2.78
CA SER A 186 6.59 -16.99 -2.07
C SER A 186 7.05 -16.16 -0.89
N GLY A 187 7.75 -16.80 0.05
CA GLY A 187 8.29 -16.18 1.23
C GLY A 187 7.36 -16.23 2.44
N ASN A 188 7.89 -15.85 3.59
CA ASN A 188 7.22 -15.80 4.89
C ASN A 188 8.04 -14.91 5.83
N GLY A 189 7.38 -14.41 6.88
CA GLY A 189 8.01 -13.62 7.92
C GLY A 189 8.01 -12.11 7.67
N ILE A 190 8.30 -11.40 8.74
CA ILE A 190 8.37 -9.95 8.81
C ILE A 190 9.71 -9.57 9.44
N THR A 191 10.53 -8.81 8.74
CA THR A 191 11.75 -8.20 9.30
C THR A 191 11.37 -6.94 10.06
N VAL A 192 11.87 -6.80 11.29
CA VAL A 192 11.63 -5.64 12.14
C VAL A 192 12.92 -4.82 12.26
N ILE A 193 12.82 -3.54 11.91
CA ILE A 193 13.93 -2.57 11.96
C ILE A 193 13.59 -1.50 13.01
N ASP A 194 14.52 -1.20 13.89
CA ASP A 194 14.40 -0.07 14.83
C ASP A 194 14.83 1.23 14.13
N SER A 195 13.92 2.20 14.01
CA SER A 195 14.16 3.46 13.31
C SER A 195 15.18 4.38 13.98
N ASN A 196 15.47 4.17 15.28
CA ASN A 196 16.47 4.95 15.98
C ASN A 196 17.90 4.46 15.72
N SER A 197 18.08 3.16 15.47
CA SER A 197 19.38 2.56 15.19
C SER A 197 19.60 2.24 13.72
N ASP A 198 18.54 2.18 12.94
CA ASP A 198 18.51 1.70 11.54
C ASP A 198 19.11 0.27 11.42
N GLU A 199 18.78 -0.59 12.37
CA GLU A 199 19.27 -1.97 12.39
C GLU A 199 18.12 -2.96 12.52
N ILE A 200 18.26 -4.13 11.86
CA ILE A 200 17.35 -5.25 12.06
C ILE A 200 17.47 -5.73 13.49
N ILE A 201 16.37 -5.77 14.24
CA ILE A 201 16.33 -6.22 15.63
C ILE A 201 15.76 -7.63 15.78
N GLU A 202 14.83 -8.03 14.88
CA GLU A 202 14.27 -9.38 14.86
C GLU A 202 13.64 -9.71 13.52
N THR A 203 13.19 -10.97 13.36
CA THR A 203 12.33 -11.42 12.30
C THR A 203 11.21 -12.25 12.91
N LEU A 204 9.96 -11.89 12.65
CA LEU A 204 8.78 -12.62 13.07
C LEU A 204 8.47 -13.69 12.03
N ASP A 205 8.31 -14.93 12.47
CA ASP A 205 7.92 -16.04 11.58
C ASP A 205 6.40 -15.96 11.30
N THR A 206 6.02 -16.13 10.04
CA THR A 206 4.62 -16.26 9.60
C THR A 206 4.42 -17.57 8.83
N GLU A 207 3.16 -17.90 8.50
CA GLU A 207 2.87 -18.99 7.58
C GLU A 207 3.49 -18.72 6.20
N ASP A 208 3.84 -19.79 5.48
CA ASP A 208 4.34 -19.70 4.10
C ASP A 208 3.34 -19.04 3.16
N ASN A 209 3.84 -18.36 2.15
CA ASN A 209 3.07 -17.56 1.19
C ASN A 209 2.28 -16.43 1.88
N LEU A 210 2.96 -15.65 2.70
CA LEU A 210 2.44 -14.42 3.23
C LEU A 210 2.09 -13.47 2.07
N VAL A 211 0.87 -12.95 2.05
CA VAL A 211 0.38 -12.07 0.97
C VAL A 211 0.11 -10.65 1.42
N SER A 212 -0.17 -10.45 2.71
CA SER A 212 -0.45 -9.13 3.27
C SER A 212 -0.36 -9.19 4.79
N PHE A 213 -0.06 -8.08 5.42
CA PHE A 213 -0.17 -7.92 6.86
C PHE A 213 -0.66 -6.51 7.20
N GLU A 214 -1.17 -6.35 8.40
CA GLU A 214 -1.59 -5.07 9.01
C GLU A 214 -1.32 -5.13 10.50
N ILE A 215 -1.02 -3.99 11.11
CA ILE A 215 -0.80 -3.87 12.56
C ILE A 215 -1.95 -3.10 13.17
N GLU A 216 -2.50 -3.60 14.26
CA GLU A 216 -3.56 -2.94 15.00
C GLU A 216 -3.44 -3.29 16.49
N ASN A 217 -3.30 -2.28 17.36
CA ASN A 217 -3.26 -2.44 18.81
C ASN A 217 -2.21 -3.45 19.32
N GLU A 218 -0.95 -3.30 18.93
CA GLU A 218 0.19 -4.17 19.28
C GLU A 218 0.03 -5.64 18.79
N VAL A 219 -0.85 -5.88 17.83
CA VAL A 219 -1.03 -7.20 17.18
C VAL A 219 -0.79 -7.08 15.68
N LEU A 220 0.09 -7.90 15.15
CA LEU A 220 0.28 -8.06 13.72
C LEU A 220 -0.66 -9.16 13.21
N TYR A 221 -1.45 -8.81 12.21
CA TYR A 221 -2.34 -9.70 11.48
C TYR A 221 -1.68 -10.09 10.18
N ALA A 222 -1.26 -11.34 10.05
CA ALA A 222 -0.58 -11.85 8.87
C ALA A 222 -1.53 -12.75 8.05
N LEU A 223 -1.80 -12.34 6.81
CA LEU A 223 -2.65 -13.09 5.89
C LEU A 223 -1.81 -13.90 4.91
N SER A 224 -1.94 -15.20 4.93
CA SER A 224 -1.51 -16.08 3.85
C SER A 224 -2.71 -16.52 3.00
N ALA A 225 -2.46 -17.19 1.88
CA ALA A 225 -3.52 -17.62 0.96
C ALA A 225 -4.66 -18.45 1.61
N ALA A 226 -4.41 -19.10 2.74
CA ALA A 226 -5.37 -19.99 3.40
C ALA A 226 -5.51 -19.77 4.91
N LYS A 227 -4.87 -18.74 5.46
CA LYS A 227 -4.83 -18.55 6.90
C LYS A 227 -4.65 -17.08 7.26
N LEU A 228 -5.28 -16.66 8.34
CA LEU A 228 -5.00 -15.42 9.05
C LEU A 228 -4.38 -15.75 10.40
N GLU A 229 -3.21 -15.22 10.68
CA GLU A 229 -2.51 -15.37 11.96
C GLU A 229 -2.55 -14.04 12.73
N LYS A 230 -2.60 -14.13 14.06
CA LYS A 230 -2.44 -13.01 14.98
C LYS A 230 -1.15 -13.20 15.75
N ILE A 231 -0.23 -12.29 15.65
CA ILE A 231 1.08 -12.30 16.29
C ILE A 231 1.11 -11.15 17.28
N ASP A 232 1.34 -11.45 18.55
CA ASP A 232 1.54 -10.45 19.60
C ASP A 232 2.93 -9.83 19.45
N LEU A 233 3.02 -8.54 19.21
CA LEU A 233 4.27 -7.84 18.90
C LEU A 233 5.23 -7.76 20.09
N ILE A 234 4.72 -7.85 21.33
CA ILE A 234 5.58 -7.82 22.52
C ILE A 234 6.34 -9.13 22.69
N SER A 235 5.68 -10.25 22.41
CA SER A 235 6.27 -11.59 22.59
C SER A 235 6.82 -12.21 21.30
N GLY A 236 6.46 -11.69 20.14
CA GLY A 236 6.75 -12.28 18.84
C GLY A 236 6.03 -13.62 18.59
N GLN A 237 4.98 -13.94 19.36
CA GLN A 237 4.35 -15.25 19.30
C GLN A 237 2.98 -15.21 18.60
N VAL A 238 2.73 -16.25 17.77
CA VAL A 238 1.39 -16.48 17.22
C VAL A 238 0.42 -16.81 18.35
N THR A 239 -0.59 -15.98 18.54
CA THR A 239 -1.61 -16.12 19.58
C THR A 239 -2.91 -16.74 19.10
N SER A 240 -3.20 -16.62 17.79
CA SER A 240 -4.39 -17.19 17.17
C SER A 240 -4.15 -17.47 15.69
N GLN A 241 -4.88 -18.45 15.14
CA GLN A 241 -4.88 -18.78 13.73
C GLN A 241 -6.30 -19.09 13.27
N ILE A 242 -6.72 -18.45 12.19
CA ILE A 242 -8.03 -18.66 11.54
C ILE A 242 -7.79 -19.26 10.16
N SER A 243 -8.33 -20.46 9.91
CA SER A 243 -8.27 -21.08 8.60
C SER A 243 -9.26 -20.42 7.64
N ILE A 244 -8.83 -20.15 6.41
CA ILE A 244 -9.65 -19.55 5.35
C ILE A 244 -9.83 -20.58 4.24
N ASP A 245 -11.08 -20.94 3.96
CA ASP A 245 -11.41 -21.85 2.88
C ASP A 245 -11.24 -21.17 1.50
N GLY A 246 -10.78 -21.95 0.51
CA GLY A 246 -10.61 -21.45 -0.87
C GLY A 246 -9.15 -21.26 -1.30
N GLY A 247 -8.23 -21.05 -0.35
CA GLY A 247 -6.77 -21.07 -0.60
C GLY A 247 -6.22 -19.97 -1.51
N SER A 248 -6.86 -18.80 -1.57
CA SER A 248 -6.44 -17.66 -2.38
C SER A 248 -6.86 -16.32 -1.75
N ALA A 249 -6.83 -16.24 -0.43
CA ALA A 249 -7.06 -14.99 0.28
C ALA A 249 -5.95 -13.98 -0.03
N SER A 250 -6.31 -12.70 -0.12
CA SER A 250 -5.40 -11.58 -0.39
C SER A 250 -5.99 -10.26 0.14
N ASN A 251 -5.20 -9.18 0.06
CA ASN A 251 -5.64 -7.83 0.38
C ASN A 251 -6.23 -7.69 1.78
N LEU A 252 -5.42 -7.91 2.82
CA LEU A 252 -5.82 -7.65 4.20
C LEU A 252 -5.97 -6.15 4.42
N GLN A 253 -7.05 -5.75 5.09
CA GLN A 253 -7.22 -4.39 5.62
C GLN A 253 -7.95 -4.46 6.96
N ILE A 254 -7.59 -3.56 7.87
CA ILE A 254 -8.25 -3.41 9.17
C ILE A 254 -8.82 -2.00 9.25
N GLU A 255 -10.09 -1.88 9.58
CA GLU A 255 -10.78 -0.61 9.74
C GLU A 255 -11.85 -0.75 10.83
N ASP A 256 -11.88 0.18 11.79
CA ASP A 256 -12.86 0.23 12.89
C ASP A 256 -13.03 -1.11 13.67
N GLY A 257 -11.92 -1.80 13.93
CA GLY A 257 -11.92 -3.08 14.64
C GLY A 257 -12.49 -4.25 13.85
N MET A 258 -12.56 -4.10 12.52
CA MET A 258 -12.99 -5.13 11.59
C MET A 258 -11.88 -5.46 10.61
N ILE A 259 -11.70 -6.74 10.34
CA ILE A 259 -10.78 -7.26 9.34
C ILE A 259 -11.55 -7.45 8.04
N TYR A 260 -10.96 -7.01 6.93
CA TYR A 260 -11.43 -7.24 5.57
C TYR A 260 -10.36 -7.97 4.78
N TYR A 261 -10.76 -8.94 3.96
CA TYR A 261 -9.87 -9.62 3.01
C TYR A 261 -10.64 -10.03 1.77
N THR A 262 -9.92 -10.39 0.72
CA THR A 262 -10.54 -10.75 -0.56
C THR A 262 -10.24 -12.19 -0.95
N ILE A 263 -11.15 -12.81 -1.72
CA ILE A 263 -10.91 -14.04 -2.48
C ILE A 263 -11.48 -13.83 -3.88
N GLY A 264 -10.62 -13.67 -4.87
CA GLY A 264 -11.03 -13.24 -6.20
C GLY A 264 -11.73 -11.89 -6.16
N THR A 265 -12.98 -11.79 -6.59
CA THR A 265 -13.81 -10.56 -6.57
C THR A 265 -14.77 -10.49 -5.40
N LYS A 266 -14.54 -11.28 -4.36
CA LYS A 266 -15.35 -11.34 -3.14
C LYS A 266 -14.62 -10.65 -2.01
N VAL A 267 -15.35 -9.87 -1.23
CA VAL A 267 -14.85 -9.27 0.00
C VAL A 267 -15.51 -9.93 1.20
N TYR A 268 -14.70 -10.34 2.15
CA TYR A 268 -15.10 -10.95 3.40
C TYR A 268 -14.81 -10.00 4.56
N LYS A 269 -15.62 -10.08 5.61
CA LYS A 269 -15.50 -9.21 6.80
C LYS A 269 -15.68 -10.04 8.06
N LEU A 270 -14.80 -9.85 9.04
CA LEU A 270 -14.91 -10.43 10.39
C LEU A 270 -14.43 -9.44 11.45
N SER A 271 -14.82 -9.62 12.70
CA SER A 271 -14.32 -8.83 13.81
C SER A 271 -12.90 -9.25 14.22
N LEU A 272 -12.11 -8.33 14.78
CA LEU A 272 -10.83 -8.65 15.41
C LEU A 272 -10.96 -9.75 16.49
N ASN A 273 -12.14 -9.96 17.08
CA ASN A 273 -12.38 -10.95 18.11
C ASN A 273 -12.95 -12.29 17.61
N ASP A 274 -13.22 -12.41 16.31
CA ASP A 274 -13.73 -13.66 15.75
C ASP A 274 -12.60 -14.71 15.70
N GLU A 275 -13.00 -15.98 15.88
CA GLU A 275 -12.11 -17.14 15.86
C GLU A 275 -12.31 -18.02 14.60
N GLU A 276 -13.28 -17.69 13.78
CA GLU A 276 -13.63 -18.43 12.55
C GLU A 276 -13.82 -17.46 11.37
N ALA A 277 -13.37 -17.87 10.18
CA ALA A 277 -13.57 -17.10 8.97
C ALA A 277 -15.05 -17.11 8.54
N PRO A 278 -15.58 -16.00 7.99
CA PRO A 278 -16.93 -15.95 7.45
C PRO A 278 -17.08 -16.86 6.22
N THR A 279 -18.23 -17.52 6.10
CA THR A 279 -18.55 -18.39 4.97
C THR A 279 -19.16 -17.66 3.78
N GLU A 280 -19.70 -16.48 4.01
CA GLU A 280 -20.37 -15.66 2.98
C GLU A 280 -19.67 -14.31 2.84
N PRO A 281 -19.43 -13.84 1.60
CA PRO A 281 -18.87 -12.52 1.37
C PRO A 281 -19.91 -11.42 1.64
N ILE A 282 -19.47 -10.24 2.02
CA ILE A 282 -20.33 -9.05 2.14
C ILE A 282 -20.60 -8.41 0.78
N LEU A 283 -19.71 -8.61 -0.19
CA LEU A 283 -19.92 -8.21 -1.57
C LEU A 283 -19.20 -9.17 -2.55
N GLU A 284 -19.75 -9.26 -3.75
CA GLU A 284 -19.15 -9.96 -4.88
C GLU A 284 -19.54 -9.23 -6.17
N TYR A 285 -18.61 -9.06 -7.10
CA TYR A 285 -18.92 -8.57 -8.44
C TYR A 285 -18.36 -9.49 -9.52
N SER A 286 -18.97 -9.42 -10.71
CA SER A 286 -18.50 -10.18 -11.87
C SER A 286 -17.38 -9.43 -12.57
N SER A 287 -16.26 -10.08 -12.81
CA SER A 287 -15.16 -9.57 -13.61
C SER A 287 -14.92 -10.43 -14.83
N SER A 288 -14.60 -9.79 -15.95
CA SER A 288 -14.09 -10.46 -17.14
C SER A 288 -12.57 -10.45 -17.23
N SER A 289 -11.90 -9.81 -16.28
CA SER A 289 -10.45 -9.74 -16.22
C SER A 289 -9.83 -11.12 -15.99
N THR A 290 -8.79 -11.42 -16.76
CA THR A 290 -7.97 -12.63 -16.58
C THR A 290 -6.74 -12.39 -15.71
N TYR A 291 -6.48 -11.12 -15.34
CA TYR A 291 -5.27 -10.70 -14.63
C TYR A 291 -5.53 -10.22 -13.20
N GLY A 292 -6.64 -9.57 -12.96
CA GLY A 292 -6.94 -9.06 -11.63
C GLY A 292 -8.34 -8.48 -11.55
N GLY A 293 -9.30 -9.31 -11.22
CA GLY A 293 -10.66 -8.87 -10.95
C GLY A 293 -10.70 -7.93 -9.73
N MET A 294 -9.76 -8.06 -8.80
CA MET A 294 -9.55 -7.18 -7.65
C MET A 294 -8.06 -6.83 -7.61
N TYR A 295 -7.66 -5.86 -8.43
CA TYR A 295 -6.26 -5.46 -8.57
C TYR A 295 -5.83 -4.47 -7.48
N GLY A 296 -6.71 -3.54 -7.10
CA GLY A 296 -6.55 -2.66 -5.96
C GLY A 296 -7.69 -2.86 -4.97
N PHE A 297 -7.39 -2.75 -3.68
CA PHE A 297 -8.33 -2.89 -2.59
C PHE A 297 -7.92 -1.99 -1.42
N LYS A 298 -8.86 -1.23 -0.88
CA LYS A 298 -8.71 -0.47 0.36
C LYS A 298 -10.04 -0.39 1.08
N VAL A 299 -9.99 -0.37 2.40
CA VAL A 299 -11.15 -0.06 3.25
C VAL A 299 -10.76 1.11 4.13
N GLU A 300 -11.52 2.20 4.04
CA GLU A 300 -11.24 3.41 4.80
C GLU A 300 -12.45 4.35 4.76
N ASP A 301 -12.62 5.21 5.77
CA ASP A 301 -13.67 6.23 5.85
C ASP A 301 -15.09 5.71 5.57
N ASN A 302 -15.44 4.54 6.07
CA ASN A 302 -16.71 3.85 5.87
C ASN A 302 -16.99 3.38 4.42
N TYR A 303 -15.97 3.27 3.58
CA TYR A 303 -16.08 2.75 2.23
C TYR A 303 -15.14 1.60 1.96
N ILE A 304 -15.54 0.76 1.01
CA ILE A 304 -14.71 -0.28 0.40
C ILE A 304 -14.42 0.16 -1.03
N TYR A 305 -13.16 0.32 -1.34
CA TYR A 305 -12.65 0.69 -2.65
C TYR A 305 -12.09 -0.54 -3.34
N THR A 306 -12.51 -0.76 -4.57
CA THR A 306 -11.99 -1.84 -5.39
C THR A 306 -11.58 -1.33 -6.76
N ALA A 307 -10.51 -1.89 -7.29
CA ALA A 307 -10.05 -1.59 -8.62
C ALA A 307 -9.92 -2.86 -9.45
N GLU A 308 -10.50 -2.85 -10.62
CA GLU A 308 -10.40 -3.90 -11.61
C GLU A 308 -9.49 -3.46 -12.76
N ALA A 309 -8.49 -4.29 -13.09
CA ALA A 309 -7.67 -4.12 -14.28
C ALA A 309 -8.12 -5.10 -15.36
N PRO A 310 -8.87 -4.67 -16.39
CA PRO A 310 -9.41 -5.58 -17.39
C PRO A 310 -8.32 -6.16 -18.29
N SER A 311 -7.28 -5.38 -18.61
CA SER A 311 -6.12 -5.79 -19.40
C SER A 311 -4.92 -4.87 -19.17
N PHE A 312 -3.79 -5.18 -19.80
CA PHE A 312 -2.57 -4.34 -19.74
C PHE A 312 -2.65 -3.04 -20.55
N THR A 313 -3.73 -2.77 -21.25
CA THR A 313 -3.84 -1.65 -22.18
C THR A 313 -5.16 -0.89 -22.11
N GLU A 314 -6.08 -1.34 -21.29
CA GLU A 314 -7.39 -0.70 -21.09
C GLU A 314 -7.43 -0.01 -19.74
N ASN A 315 -8.26 1.02 -19.61
CA ASN A 315 -8.49 1.69 -18.34
C ASN A 315 -9.07 0.72 -17.32
N GLY A 316 -8.73 0.93 -16.06
CA GLY A 316 -9.31 0.22 -14.93
C GLY A 316 -10.71 0.73 -14.61
N THR A 317 -11.44 -0.05 -13.83
CA THR A 317 -12.73 0.38 -13.25
C THR A 317 -12.59 0.43 -11.73
N ILE A 318 -12.91 1.59 -11.16
CA ILE A 318 -13.00 1.81 -9.73
C ILE A 318 -14.44 1.61 -9.30
N ARG A 319 -14.65 0.84 -8.24
CA ARG A 319 -15.96 0.71 -7.60
C ARG A 319 -15.82 1.03 -6.12
N ILE A 320 -16.73 1.85 -5.63
CA ILE A 320 -16.81 2.27 -4.23
C ILE A 320 -18.09 1.75 -3.64
N TYR A 321 -18.00 1.02 -2.55
CA TYR A 321 -19.11 0.43 -1.84
C TYR A 321 -19.19 0.96 -0.40
N ASP A 322 -20.38 0.96 0.19
CA ASP A 322 -20.51 1.11 1.64
C ASP A 322 -20.00 -0.16 2.38
N LEU A 323 -19.80 -0.08 3.70
CA LEU A 323 -19.34 -1.23 4.51
C LEU A 323 -20.34 -2.40 4.60
N ASN A 324 -21.52 -2.29 3.98
CA ASN A 324 -22.48 -3.37 3.82
C ASN A 324 -22.43 -4.02 2.43
N GLY A 325 -21.52 -3.56 1.57
CA GLY A 325 -21.35 -4.06 0.22
C GLY A 325 -22.31 -3.50 -0.82
N ASN A 326 -23.00 -2.40 -0.53
CA ASN A 326 -23.86 -1.73 -1.52
C ASN A 326 -23.01 -0.77 -2.36
N LEU A 327 -23.12 -0.90 -3.70
CA LEU A 327 -22.40 -0.02 -4.62
C LEU A 327 -22.87 1.43 -4.45
N THR A 328 -21.92 2.33 -4.18
CA THR A 328 -22.16 3.78 -4.05
C THR A 328 -21.90 4.47 -5.37
N THR A 329 -20.75 4.20 -6.00
CA THR A 329 -20.41 4.77 -7.31
C THR A 329 -19.40 3.88 -8.04
N GLU A 330 -19.27 4.06 -9.36
CA GLU A 330 -18.21 3.49 -10.18
C GLU A 330 -17.79 4.46 -11.27
N PHE A 331 -16.53 4.40 -11.70
CA PHE A 331 -15.98 5.19 -12.79
C PHE A 331 -14.72 4.53 -13.37
N ASP A 332 -14.33 4.94 -14.56
CA ASP A 332 -13.08 4.52 -15.21
C ASP A 332 -11.91 5.38 -14.71
N SER A 333 -10.74 4.76 -14.57
CA SER A 333 -9.52 5.40 -14.08
C SER A 333 -8.42 5.39 -15.14
#